data_f17585cb5904f7adb5ed31d0b47576b1
#
_entry.id   f17585cb5904f7adb5ed31d0b47576b1
#
_cell.length_a   1.000
_cell.length_b   1.000
_cell.length_c   1.000
_cell.angle_alpha   90.00
_cell.angle_beta   90.00
_cell.angle_gamma   90.00
#
_symmetry.space_group_name_H-M   'P 1'
#
loop_
_entity.id
_entity.type
_entity.pdbx_description
1 polymer ?
#
loop_
_entity_poly.entity_id
_entity_poly.type
_entity_poly.pdbx_seq_one_letter_code
_entity_poly.pdbx_strand_id
1 'polypeptide(L)'
;MFVSRVTEIMASNLVCLPQHCSVDQLRVLQMRMFKGRCSHNAFPVVKDNFSKELVGLLSRVEMDKIFAHLEGDNEMLKSRIMHPLTKTIDLTQYCDRSPLTVTTNSTVSRAYEVFRKLGLRHLVVLGRDGGAAGMITRKDLMVFKLVDQKQRELVCVKKLQGRVRNMLEKNGYYERNPTARKARGNR
;
A
#
# COMPACT_ATOMS: atom_id res chain seq x y z
N MET A 1 -14.54 18.75 -3.15
CA MET A 1 -14.43 17.34 -2.70
C MET A 1 -12.99 16.93 -2.93
N PHE A 2 -12.19 16.76 -1.89
CA PHE A 2 -10.81 16.30 -2.06
C PHE A 2 -10.83 14.82 -2.45
N VAL A 3 -10.36 14.52 -3.65
CA VAL A 3 -10.26 13.16 -4.16
C VAL A 3 -8.83 12.68 -3.87
N SER A 4 -8.64 12.01 -2.72
CA SER A 4 -7.36 11.42 -2.36
C SER A 4 -6.96 10.32 -3.36
N ARG A 5 -5.71 10.37 -3.80
CA ARG A 5 -5.12 9.39 -4.72
C ARG A 5 -4.44 8.27 -3.97
N VAL A 6 -4.34 7.11 -4.60
CA VAL A 6 -3.66 5.94 -4.03
C VAL A 6 -2.19 6.20 -3.70
N THR A 7 -1.56 7.15 -4.37
CA THR A 7 -0.17 7.58 -4.11
C THR A 7 0.04 8.18 -2.72
N GLU A 8 -1.02 8.69 -2.08
CA GLU A 8 -0.95 9.28 -0.74
C GLU A 8 -0.91 8.24 0.38
N ILE A 9 -1.35 7.00 0.08
CA ILE A 9 -1.48 5.92 1.07
C ILE A 9 -0.65 4.69 0.76
N MET A 10 -0.14 4.55 -0.47
CA MET A 10 0.64 3.38 -0.87
C MET A 10 2.02 3.36 -0.21
N ALA A 11 2.51 2.19 0.12
CA ALA A 11 3.92 1.98 0.42
C ALA A 11 4.72 2.02 -0.89
N SER A 12 5.63 2.97 -1.02
CA SER A 12 6.49 3.15 -2.21
C SER A 12 7.83 2.41 -2.11
N ASN A 13 8.27 2.08 -0.89
CA ASN A 13 9.51 1.34 -0.68
C ASN A 13 9.28 -0.17 -0.85
N LEU A 14 9.13 -0.61 -2.09
CA LEU A 14 8.88 -2.01 -2.42
C LEU A 14 10.19 -2.81 -2.48
N VAL A 15 10.14 -4.03 -1.98
CA VAL A 15 11.14 -5.05 -2.28
C VAL A 15 10.64 -5.83 -3.50
N CYS A 16 11.08 -5.41 -4.69
CA CYS A 16 10.78 -6.13 -5.93
C CYS A 16 11.82 -7.22 -6.16
N LEU A 17 11.40 -8.32 -6.77
CA LEU A 17 12.25 -9.44 -7.15
C LEU A 17 12.25 -9.57 -8.67
N PRO A 18 13.42 -9.75 -9.32
CA PRO A 18 13.44 -10.03 -10.75
C PRO A 18 12.83 -11.41 -11.03
N GLN A 19 12.24 -11.58 -12.21
CA GLN A 19 11.67 -12.86 -12.66
C GLN A 19 12.66 -14.01 -12.49
N HIS A 20 13.89 -13.82 -12.97
CA HIS A 20 15.00 -14.75 -12.79
C HIS A 20 15.87 -14.26 -11.63
N CYS A 21 15.57 -14.74 -10.43
CA CYS A 21 16.25 -14.30 -9.22
C CYS A 21 17.40 -15.24 -8.86
N SER A 22 18.58 -14.69 -8.53
CA SER A 22 19.71 -15.51 -8.10
C SER A 22 19.45 -16.06 -6.67
N VAL A 23 20.00 -17.25 -6.40
CA VAL A 23 19.91 -17.86 -5.07
C VAL A 23 20.50 -16.96 -3.99
N ASP A 24 21.57 -16.23 -4.30
CA ASP A 24 22.22 -15.32 -3.35
C ASP A 24 21.32 -14.13 -3.00
N GLN A 25 20.60 -13.56 -3.98
CA GLN A 25 19.61 -12.52 -3.72
C GLN A 25 18.49 -13.02 -2.80
N LEU A 26 18.00 -14.23 -3.03
CA LEU A 26 16.97 -14.83 -2.17
C LEU A 26 17.50 -15.08 -0.75
N ARG A 27 18.73 -15.57 -0.59
CA ARG A 27 19.37 -15.75 0.73
C ARG A 27 19.53 -14.43 1.49
N VAL A 28 19.95 -13.38 0.81
CA VAL A 28 20.04 -12.03 1.40
C VAL A 28 18.66 -11.56 1.88
N LEU A 29 17.62 -11.76 1.08
CA LEU A 29 16.25 -11.43 1.46
C LEU A 29 15.80 -12.26 2.67
N GLN A 30 16.04 -13.57 2.68
CA GLN A 30 15.74 -14.46 3.79
C GLN A 30 16.38 -13.97 5.10
N MET A 31 17.67 -13.63 5.06
CA MET A 31 18.36 -13.06 6.22
C MET A 31 17.76 -11.76 6.71
N ARG A 32 17.32 -10.89 5.78
CA ARG A 32 16.64 -9.62 6.14
C ARG A 32 15.28 -9.88 6.79
N MET A 33 14.54 -10.89 6.30
CA MET A 33 13.27 -11.32 6.89
C MET A 33 13.47 -11.89 8.28
N PHE A 34 14.46 -12.77 8.46
CA PHE A 34 14.79 -13.38 9.75
C PHE A 34 15.20 -12.34 10.80
N LYS A 35 16.00 -11.33 10.42
CA LYS A 35 16.41 -10.22 11.30
C LYS A 35 15.31 -9.18 11.55
N GLY A 36 14.07 -9.41 11.12
CA GLY A 36 12.96 -8.47 11.26
C GLY A 36 13.10 -7.18 10.45
N ARG A 37 14.08 -7.10 9.55
CA ARG A 37 14.31 -5.91 8.69
C ARG A 37 13.42 -5.87 7.45
N CYS A 38 12.69 -6.95 7.19
CA CYS A 38 11.71 -7.04 6.12
C CYS A 38 10.46 -7.76 6.63
N SER A 39 9.40 -7.00 6.87
CA SER A 39 8.11 -7.49 7.38
C SER A 39 7.05 -7.63 6.28
N HIS A 40 7.46 -7.56 5.02
CA HIS A 40 6.53 -7.67 3.89
C HIS A 40 5.96 -9.09 3.77
N ASN A 41 4.66 -9.16 3.45
CA ASN A 41 3.94 -10.42 3.26
C ASN A 41 3.71 -10.76 1.77
N ALA A 42 4.13 -9.87 0.87
CA ALA A 42 4.09 -10.08 -0.57
C ALA A 42 5.20 -9.28 -1.24
N PHE A 43 5.69 -9.80 -2.36
CA PHE A 43 6.82 -9.28 -3.11
C PHE A 43 6.42 -9.19 -4.59
N PRO A 44 6.37 -7.99 -5.19
CA PRO A 44 6.18 -7.87 -6.62
C PRO A 44 7.32 -8.55 -7.38
N VAL A 45 6.96 -9.43 -8.30
CA VAL A 45 7.90 -10.03 -9.25
C VAL A 45 7.87 -9.18 -10.50
N VAL A 46 9.03 -8.70 -10.90
CA VAL A 46 9.21 -7.80 -12.05
C VAL A 46 10.08 -8.48 -13.10
N LYS A 47 9.91 -8.10 -14.35
CA LYS A 47 10.67 -8.69 -15.47
C LYS A 47 12.16 -8.50 -15.26
N ASP A 48 12.56 -7.29 -14.95
CA ASP A 48 13.93 -6.91 -14.63
C ASP A 48 13.94 -5.72 -13.65
N ASN A 49 15.12 -5.42 -13.09
CA ASN A 49 15.30 -4.34 -12.12
C ASN A 49 15.20 -2.93 -12.73
N PHE A 50 15.29 -2.81 -14.05
CA PHE A 50 15.28 -1.52 -14.75
C PHE A 50 13.86 -1.12 -15.12
N SER A 51 13.16 -1.99 -15.86
CA SER A 51 11.79 -1.70 -16.32
C SER A 51 10.77 -1.72 -15.19
N LYS A 52 11.02 -2.55 -14.14
CA LYS A 52 10.08 -2.84 -13.05
C LYS A 52 8.69 -3.28 -13.55
N GLU A 53 8.62 -3.73 -14.81
CA GLU A 53 7.40 -4.25 -15.41
C GLU A 53 6.88 -5.41 -14.57
N LEU A 54 5.63 -5.31 -14.10
CA LEU A 54 5.05 -6.30 -13.18
C LEU A 54 4.76 -7.60 -13.92
N VAL A 55 5.35 -8.69 -13.46
CA VAL A 55 5.12 -10.05 -13.95
C VAL A 55 4.14 -10.80 -13.05
N GLY A 56 4.22 -10.57 -11.74
CA GLY A 56 3.36 -11.24 -10.78
C GLY A 56 3.55 -10.78 -9.35
N LEU A 57 2.86 -11.43 -8.43
CA LEU A 57 2.95 -11.17 -7.00
C LEU A 57 3.27 -12.45 -6.24
N LEU A 58 4.43 -12.51 -5.61
CA LEU A 58 4.87 -13.63 -4.81
C LEU A 58 4.46 -13.43 -3.35
N SER A 59 3.72 -14.38 -2.78
CA SER A 59 3.35 -14.33 -1.37
C SER A 59 4.51 -14.78 -0.48
N ARG A 60 4.51 -14.34 0.79
CA ARG A 60 5.49 -14.80 1.78
C ARG A 60 5.45 -16.33 1.96
N VAL A 61 4.26 -16.91 1.92
CA VAL A 61 4.08 -18.36 2.07
C VAL A 61 4.79 -19.14 0.96
N GLU A 62 4.65 -18.68 -0.29
CA GLU A 62 5.35 -19.29 -1.42
C GLU A 62 6.87 -19.04 -1.34
N MET A 63 7.28 -17.88 -0.89
CA MET A 63 8.70 -17.58 -0.63
C MET A 63 9.29 -18.52 0.42
N ASP A 64 8.59 -18.76 1.52
CA ASP A 64 9.05 -19.67 2.59
C ASP A 64 9.17 -21.12 2.06
N LYS A 65 8.30 -21.56 1.14
CA LYS A 65 8.45 -22.85 0.44
C LYS A 65 9.71 -22.92 -0.42
N ILE A 66 10.00 -21.84 -1.17
CA ILE A 66 11.23 -21.77 -1.97
C ILE A 66 12.46 -21.89 -1.06
N PHE A 67 12.47 -21.20 0.09
CA PHE A 67 13.57 -21.30 1.06
C PHE A 67 13.71 -22.71 1.62
N ALA A 68 12.61 -23.36 2.00
CA ALA A 68 12.62 -24.73 2.48
C ALA A 68 13.20 -25.71 1.43
N HIS A 69 12.91 -25.52 0.15
CA HIS A 69 13.49 -26.33 -0.92
C HIS A 69 14.98 -26.05 -1.12
N LEU A 70 15.45 -24.81 -0.92
CA LEU A 70 16.85 -24.44 -1.04
C LEU A 70 17.71 -24.95 0.13
N GLU A 71 17.12 -25.07 1.32
CA GLU A 71 17.81 -25.54 2.53
C GLU A 71 17.77 -27.07 2.70
N GLY A 72 16.76 -27.72 2.09
CA GLY A 72 16.62 -29.16 2.15
C GLY A 72 17.82 -29.90 1.53
N ASP A 73 18.11 -31.12 2.01
CA ASP A 73 19.22 -31.95 1.53
C ASP A 73 18.94 -32.65 0.18
N ASN A 74 17.74 -32.44 -0.37
CA ASN A 74 17.32 -33.10 -1.61
C ASN A 74 17.85 -32.35 -2.85
N GLU A 75 19.02 -32.80 -3.32
CA GLU A 75 19.67 -32.23 -4.52
C GLU A 75 18.81 -32.37 -5.79
N MET A 76 17.93 -33.36 -5.89
CA MET A 76 17.00 -33.48 -7.02
C MET A 76 15.96 -32.36 -7.03
N LEU A 77 15.47 -31.95 -5.88
CA LEU A 77 14.53 -30.79 -5.79
C LEU A 77 15.25 -29.48 -6.13
N LYS A 78 16.46 -29.27 -5.62
CA LYS A 78 17.26 -28.10 -5.94
C LYS A 78 17.52 -27.99 -7.44
N SER A 79 17.90 -29.09 -8.10
CA SER A 79 18.15 -29.09 -9.56
C SER A 79 16.90 -28.83 -10.39
N ARG A 80 15.70 -29.14 -9.90
CA ARG A 80 14.43 -28.88 -10.60
C ARG A 80 14.01 -27.43 -10.56
N ILE A 81 14.31 -26.70 -9.48
CA ILE A 81 13.89 -25.30 -9.31
C ILE A 81 14.97 -24.30 -9.73
N MET A 82 16.21 -24.70 -9.78
CA MET A 82 17.37 -23.86 -10.06
C MET A 82 17.94 -24.15 -11.46
N HIS A 83 18.15 -23.09 -12.23
CA HIS A 83 18.83 -23.23 -13.51
C HIS A 83 20.30 -23.65 -13.30
N PRO A 84 20.77 -24.74 -13.92
CA PRO A 84 22.05 -25.39 -13.58
C PRO A 84 23.26 -24.46 -13.83
N LEU A 85 23.25 -23.66 -14.88
CA LEU A 85 24.38 -22.79 -15.25
C LEU A 85 24.38 -21.45 -14.51
N THR A 86 23.19 -20.81 -14.38
CA THR A 86 23.08 -19.45 -13.84
C THR A 86 22.80 -19.40 -12.34
N LYS A 87 22.48 -20.53 -11.72
CA LYS A 87 22.02 -20.61 -10.32
C LYS A 87 20.89 -19.61 -10.01
N THR A 88 20.01 -19.43 -10.98
CA THR A 88 18.81 -18.59 -10.86
C THR A 88 17.55 -19.44 -10.76
N ILE A 89 16.53 -18.88 -10.14
CA ILE A 89 15.20 -19.47 -10.00
C ILE A 89 14.22 -18.63 -10.78
N ASP A 90 13.38 -19.26 -11.60
CA ASP A 90 12.26 -18.58 -12.24
C ASP A 90 11.09 -18.48 -11.25
N LEU A 91 10.85 -17.26 -10.77
CA LEU A 91 9.79 -16.97 -9.79
C LEU A 91 8.38 -16.97 -10.38
N THR A 92 8.23 -17.01 -11.71
CA THR A 92 6.90 -17.04 -12.36
C THR A 92 6.11 -18.30 -12.04
N GLN A 93 6.81 -19.39 -11.67
CA GLN A 93 6.19 -20.65 -11.30
C GLN A 93 5.55 -20.62 -9.89
N TYR A 94 5.94 -19.64 -9.06
CA TYR A 94 5.55 -19.54 -7.65
C TYR A 94 4.69 -18.31 -7.36
N CYS A 95 4.59 -17.38 -8.30
CA CYS A 95 3.83 -16.14 -8.11
C CYS A 95 2.44 -16.20 -8.75
N ASP A 96 1.53 -15.41 -8.21
CA ASP A 96 0.28 -15.09 -8.88
C ASP A 96 0.60 -14.19 -10.10
N ARG A 97 0.36 -14.70 -11.29
CA ARG A 97 0.67 -14.03 -12.57
C ARG A 97 -0.38 -13.01 -12.99
N SER A 98 -1.50 -12.96 -12.29
CA SER A 98 -2.59 -12.03 -12.58
C SER A 98 -3.01 -11.24 -11.33
N PRO A 99 -2.05 -10.61 -10.62
CA PRO A 99 -2.38 -9.86 -9.42
C PRO A 99 -3.29 -8.69 -9.77
N LEU A 100 -4.21 -8.38 -8.89
CA LEU A 100 -5.04 -7.20 -9.07
C LEU A 100 -4.21 -5.94 -8.90
N THR A 101 -4.40 -5.01 -9.82
CA THR A 101 -3.63 -3.77 -9.89
C THR A 101 -4.54 -2.56 -9.99
N VAL A 102 -4.02 -1.41 -9.56
CA VAL A 102 -4.56 -0.07 -9.83
C VAL A 102 -3.45 0.84 -10.32
N THR A 103 -3.78 1.92 -10.98
CA THR A 103 -2.78 2.90 -11.42
C THR A 103 -2.57 3.97 -10.36
N THR A 104 -1.44 4.69 -10.43
CA THR A 104 -1.13 5.84 -9.56
C THR A 104 -2.19 6.93 -9.61
N ASN A 105 -2.96 7.02 -10.70
CA ASN A 105 -4.05 7.99 -10.87
C ASN A 105 -5.37 7.55 -10.21
N SER A 106 -5.47 6.31 -9.76
CA SER A 106 -6.68 5.80 -9.13
C SER A 106 -6.96 6.50 -7.79
N THR A 107 -8.25 6.60 -7.45
CA THR A 107 -8.67 7.15 -6.16
C THR A 107 -8.59 6.11 -5.05
N VAL A 108 -8.40 6.57 -3.81
CA VAL A 108 -8.43 5.70 -2.63
C VAL A 108 -9.79 5.01 -2.48
N SER A 109 -10.89 5.70 -2.81
CA SER A 109 -12.25 5.12 -2.78
C SER A 109 -12.36 3.92 -3.71
N ARG A 110 -11.81 4.00 -4.94
CA ARG A 110 -11.80 2.87 -5.88
C ARG A 110 -10.96 1.72 -5.36
N ALA A 111 -9.77 1.99 -4.84
CA ALA A 111 -8.94 0.96 -4.22
C ALA A 111 -9.67 0.26 -3.07
N TYR A 112 -10.34 1.02 -2.20
CA TYR A 112 -11.11 0.49 -1.09
C TYR A 112 -12.27 -0.43 -1.56
N GLU A 113 -13.00 -0.04 -2.61
CA GLU A 113 -14.06 -0.88 -3.21
C GLU A 113 -13.51 -2.21 -3.72
N VAL A 114 -12.38 -2.18 -4.44
CA VAL A 114 -11.71 -3.37 -4.96
C VAL A 114 -11.31 -4.30 -3.80
N PHE A 115 -10.67 -3.76 -2.76
CA PHE A 115 -10.30 -4.52 -1.57
C PHE A 115 -11.51 -5.17 -0.88
N ARG A 116 -12.60 -4.41 -0.72
CA ARG A 116 -13.79 -4.89 -0.02
C ARG A 116 -14.52 -5.98 -0.81
N LYS A 117 -14.70 -5.76 -2.13
CA LYS A 117 -15.46 -6.69 -2.98
C LYS A 117 -14.73 -8.01 -3.20
N LEU A 118 -13.40 -7.97 -3.31
CA LEU A 118 -12.57 -9.11 -3.68
C LEU A 118 -11.80 -9.72 -2.49
N GLY A 119 -11.95 -9.19 -1.30
CA GLY A 119 -11.32 -9.73 -0.10
C GLY A 119 -9.78 -9.69 -0.13
N LEU A 120 -9.19 -8.76 -0.85
CA LEU A 120 -7.75 -8.69 -1.09
C LEU A 120 -6.93 -8.51 0.19
N ARG A 121 -5.68 -8.95 0.13
CA ARG A 121 -4.65 -8.66 1.15
C ARG A 121 -3.68 -7.59 0.67
N HIS A 122 -3.37 -7.59 -0.63
CA HIS A 122 -2.42 -6.70 -1.28
C HIS A 122 -3.00 -6.22 -2.61
N LEU A 123 -2.70 -4.99 -2.98
CA LEU A 123 -3.07 -4.40 -4.26
C LEU A 123 -1.85 -3.66 -4.80
N VAL A 124 -1.36 -4.07 -5.95
CA VAL A 124 -0.19 -3.44 -6.57
C VAL A 124 -0.61 -2.18 -7.29
N VAL A 125 0.16 -1.11 -7.08
CA VAL A 125 -0.04 0.17 -7.79
C VAL A 125 0.97 0.27 -8.90
N LEU A 126 0.47 0.43 -10.14
CA LEU A 126 1.30 0.57 -11.32
C LEU A 126 1.56 2.04 -11.63
N GLY A 127 2.78 2.34 -12.02
CA GLY A 127 3.18 3.60 -12.61
C GLY A 127 2.60 3.80 -14.01
N ARG A 128 2.90 4.94 -14.62
CA ARG A 128 2.48 5.24 -16.00
C ARG A 128 3.20 4.38 -17.03
N ASP A 129 4.36 3.91 -16.71
CA ASP A 129 5.23 3.01 -17.46
C ASP A 129 4.84 1.53 -17.33
N GLY A 130 3.80 1.21 -16.55
CA GLY A 130 3.40 -0.16 -16.25
C GLY A 130 4.26 -0.84 -15.18
N GLY A 131 5.27 -0.16 -14.65
CA GLY A 131 6.12 -0.66 -13.58
C GLY A 131 5.43 -0.64 -12.21
N ALA A 132 5.87 -1.51 -11.30
CA ALA A 132 5.40 -1.54 -9.92
C ALA A 132 5.87 -0.28 -9.15
N ALA A 133 4.96 0.67 -8.92
CA ALA A 133 5.24 1.93 -8.24
C ALA A 133 5.00 1.88 -6.74
N GLY A 134 4.07 1.03 -6.29
CA GLY A 134 3.71 0.93 -4.88
C GLY A 134 2.82 -0.27 -4.59
N MET A 135 2.51 -0.45 -3.32
CA MET A 135 1.57 -1.48 -2.86
C MET A 135 0.67 -0.92 -1.76
N ILE A 136 -0.59 -1.31 -1.78
CA ILE A 136 -1.58 -0.96 -0.76
C ILE A 136 -1.96 -2.23 -0.02
N THR A 137 -2.04 -2.14 1.30
CA THR A 137 -2.51 -3.20 2.18
C THR A 137 -3.79 -2.78 2.92
N ARG A 138 -4.43 -3.71 3.61
CA ARG A 138 -5.59 -3.38 4.46
C ARG A 138 -5.27 -2.34 5.53
N LYS A 139 -4.06 -2.35 6.07
CA LYS A 139 -3.65 -1.39 7.11
C LYS A 139 -3.67 0.05 6.58
N ASP A 140 -3.15 0.25 5.37
CA ASP A 140 -3.09 1.57 4.74
C ASP A 140 -4.48 2.15 4.50
N LEU A 141 -5.43 1.31 4.08
CA LEU A 141 -6.83 1.69 3.89
C LEU A 141 -7.56 1.97 5.21
N MET A 142 -7.23 1.26 6.29
CA MET A 142 -7.82 1.50 7.61
C MET A 142 -7.38 2.85 8.18
N VAL A 143 -6.09 3.16 8.10
CA VAL A 143 -5.56 4.45 8.54
C VAL A 143 -6.19 5.59 7.76
N PHE A 144 -6.29 5.47 6.44
CA PHE A 144 -6.95 6.46 5.60
C PHE A 144 -8.41 6.69 6.02
N LYS A 145 -9.18 5.63 6.26
CA LYS A 145 -10.57 5.73 6.70
C LYS A 145 -10.72 6.50 8.01
N LEU A 146 -9.84 6.26 8.98
CA LEU A 146 -9.84 6.96 10.27
C LEU A 146 -9.51 8.45 10.11
N VAL A 147 -8.54 8.79 9.26
CA VAL A 147 -8.16 10.18 8.98
C VAL A 147 -9.29 10.89 8.23
N ASP A 148 -9.89 10.28 7.21
CA ASP A 148 -11.01 10.84 6.46
C ASP A 148 -12.25 11.06 7.37
N GLN A 149 -12.54 10.12 8.26
CA GLN A 149 -13.62 10.27 9.22
C GLN A 149 -13.39 11.45 10.17
N LYS A 150 -12.19 11.57 10.78
CA LYS A 150 -11.84 12.72 11.63
C LYS A 150 -11.91 14.04 10.88
N GLN A 151 -11.48 14.05 9.62
CA GLN A 151 -11.54 15.25 8.77
C GLN A 151 -12.98 15.65 8.46
N ARG A 152 -13.88 14.70 8.21
CA ARG A 152 -15.32 14.94 8.02
C ARG A 152 -15.98 15.47 9.29
N GLU A 153 -15.66 14.91 10.45
CA GLU A 153 -16.13 15.39 11.75
C GLU A 153 -15.69 16.83 12.02
N LEU A 154 -14.41 17.15 11.78
CA LEU A 154 -13.88 18.51 11.89
C LEU A 154 -14.58 19.51 10.97
N VAL A 155 -14.85 19.12 9.72
CA VAL A 155 -15.61 19.97 8.77
C VAL A 155 -17.04 20.15 9.22
N CYS A 156 -17.67 19.09 9.75
CA CYS A 156 -19.02 19.18 10.30
C CYS A 156 -19.08 20.13 11.51
N VAL A 157 -18.14 20.03 12.45
CA VAL A 157 -18.06 20.93 13.61
C VAL A 157 -17.85 22.38 13.18
N LYS A 158 -16.94 22.64 12.21
CA LYS A 158 -16.74 24.00 11.68
C LYS A 158 -18.01 24.57 11.03
N LYS A 159 -18.77 23.76 10.28
CA LYS A 159 -20.06 24.18 9.68
C LYS A 159 -21.10 24.48 10.75
N LEU A 160 -21.19 23.66 11.81
CA LEU A 160 -22.09 23.90 12.94
C LEU A 160 -21.71 25.17 13.68
N GLN A 161 -20.45 25.39 13.97
CA GLN A 161 -19.96 26.63 14.59
C GLN A 161 -20.30 27.87 13.75
N GLY A 162 -20.17 27.77 12.41
CA GLY A 162 -20.58 28.84 11.50
C GLY A 162 -22.08 29.12 11.54
N ARG A 163 -22.91 28.05 11.57
CA ARG A 163 -24.39 28.21 11.69
C ARG A 163 -24.79 28.85 13.02
N VAL A 164 -24.22 28.40 14.12
CA VAL A 164 -24.48 28.98 15.45
C VAL A 164 -24.05 30.44 15.48
N ARG A 165 -22.89 30.79 14.93
CA ARG A 165 -22.43 32.17 14.83
C ARG A 165 -23.41 33.04 14.06
N ASN A 166 -23.84 32.60 12.87
CA ASN A 166 -24.81 33.34 12.05
C ASN A 166 -26.16 33.51 12.75
N MET A 167 -26.59 32.50 13.52
CA MET A 167 -27.83 32.59 14.29
C MET A 167 -27.72 33.60 15.45
N LEU A 168 -26.58 33.64 16.13
CA LEU A 168 -26.31 34.60 17.20
C LEU A 168 -26.22 36.05 16.63
N GLU A 169 -25.64 36.21 15.46
CA GLU A 169 -25.60 37.50 14.76
C GLU A 169 -27.00 38.00 14.37
N LYS A 170 -27.80 37.11 13.72
CA LYS A 170 -29.17 37.44 13.32
C LYS A 170 -30.11 37.80 14.50
N ASN A 171 -29.86 37.16 15.66
CA ASN A 171 -30.64 37.44 16.86
C ASN A 171 -30.09 38.61 17.69
N GLY A 172 -29.12 39.38 17.20
CA GLY A 172 -28.55 40.53 17.86
C GLY A 172 -27.82 40.21 19.17
N TYR A 173 -27.31 38.94 19.31
CA TYR A 173 -26.63 38.51 20.53
C TYR A 173 -25.39 39.35 20.84
N TYR A 174 -24.61 39.69 19.83
CA TYR A 174 -23.36 40.44 19.97
C TYR A 174 -23.63 41.95 20.22
N GLU A 175 -24.79 42.46 19.82
CA GLU A 175 -25.19 43.85 20.12
C GLU A 175 -25.60 43.98 21.60
N ARG A 176 -26.27 42.98 22.15
CA ARG A 176 -26.71 42.92 23.53
C ARG A 176 -25.62 42.50 24.52
N ASN A 177 -24.50 41.91 24.03
CA ASN A 177 -23.39 41.41 24.83
C ASN A 177 -22.05 41.96 24.33
N PRO A 178 -21.64 43.17 24.71
CA PRO A 178 -20.43 43.85 24.22
C PRO A 178 -19.11 43.07 24.60
N THR A 179 -19.11 42.32 25.68
CA THR A 179 -18.00 41.45 26.06
C THR A 179 -17.79 40.29 25.09
N ALA A 180 -18.84 39.69 24.58
CA ALA A 180 -18.78 38.65 23.53
C ALA A 180 -18.28 39.22 22.18
N ARG A 181 -18.50 40.50 21.91
CA ARG A 181 -17.99 41.18 20.72
C ARG A 181 -16.47 41.35 20.73
N LYS A 182 -15.86 41.64 21.91
CA LYS A 182 -14.40 41.76 22.10
C LYS A 182 -13.69 40.42 21.87
N ALA A 183 -14.28 39.30 22.29
CA ALA A 183 -13.69 37.95 22.09
C ALA A 183 -13.67 37.55 20.61
N ARG A 184 -14.42 38.18 19.71
CA ARG A 184 -14.48 37.96 18.28
C ARG A 184 -13.30 38.60 17.52
N GLY A 185 -12.81 39.76 18.00
CA GLY A 185 -11.76 40.54 17.33
C GLY A 185 -10.33 40.06 17.54
N ASN A 186 -10.09 39.05 18.40
CA ASN A 186 -8.77 38.55 18.77
C ASN A 186 -8.46 37.14 18.21
N ARG A 187 -9.07 36.74 17.10
CA ARG A 187 -8.76 35.48 16.41
C ARG A 187 -8.57 35.66 14.91
#